data_757676504d1539ef3b9c0c96f8b4892b
#
_entry.id   757676504d1539ef3b9c0c96f8b4892b
#
_cell.length_a   1.000
_cell.length_b   1.000
_cell.length_c   1.000
_cell.angle_alpha   90.00
_cell.angle_beta   90.00
_cell.angle_gamma   90.00
#
_symmetry.space_group_name_H-M   'P 1'
#
loop_
_entity.id
_entity.type
_entity.pdbx_description
1 polymer ?
#
loop_
_entity_poly.entity_id
_entity_poly.type
_entity_poly.pdbx_seq_one_letter_code
_entity_poly.pdbx_strand_id
1 'polypeptide(L)'
;LDTLRKPVPWDLLTKFLDNKEFMVVGSAWQADMDCLIPIINSKKYPFKWVIAPHEIHSGELKTWEDQIDLQVTYSIGPFIENADVLFVNEVGRLVNLYRGASFAYIGGALGDGLHSTLEAAVFGPTVFFGNKNYQKFREARELIELGLAFPIGSSDELDKTMRGIYASDDVFVNKQVQSRAFVQLQAGATERIMEFVRNLAINGR
;
A
#
# COMPACT_ATOMS: atom_id res chain seq x y z
N LEU A 1 -3.04 -13.63 -10.10
CA LEU A 1 -4.29 -12.92 -10.43
C LEU A 1 -5.46 -13.23 -9.49
N ASP A 2 -5.24 -14.05 -8.46
CA ASP A 2 -6.22 -14.26 -7.39
C ASP A 2 -6.56 -12.97 -6.63
N THR A 3 -5.67 -11.99 -6.66
CA THR A 3 -5.87 -10.65 -6.09
C THR A 3 -7.03 -9.86 -6.71
N LEU A 4 -7.45 -10.21 -7.93
CA LEU A 4 -8.59 -9.57 -8.60
C LEU A 4 -9.94 -10.23 -8.26
N ARG A 5 -9.98 -11.21 -7.36
CA ARG A 5 -11.23 -11.79 -6.85
C ARG A 5 -12.19 -10.69 -6.37
N LYS A 6 -13.49 -10.99 -6.43
CA LYS A 6 -14.54 -10.04 -6.00
C LYS A 6 -14.22 -9.47 -4.63
N PRO A 7 -14.40 -8.15 -4.44
CA PRO A 7 -14.18 -7.52 -3.14
C PRO A 7 -15.04 -8.22 -2.09
N VAL A 8 -14.45 -8.52 -0.95
CA VAL A 8 -15.21 -8.91 0.23
C VAL A 8 -15.62 -7.60 0.92
N PRO A 9 -16.91 -7.27 0.97
CA PRO A 9 -17.38 -6.07 1.68
C PRO A 9 -16.89 -6.09 3.12
N TRP A 10 -16.42 -4.94 3.59
CA TRP A 10 -16.01 -4.77 4.98
C TRP A 10 -16.68 -3.53 5.55
N ASP A 11 -17.81 -3.76 6.19
CA ASP A 11 -18.69 -2.69 6.70
C ASP A 11 -17.96 -1.75 7.65
N LEU A 12 -17.04 -2.27 8.46
CA LEU A 12 -16.21 -1.47 9.34
C LEU A 12 -15.38 -0.44 8.56
N LEU A 13 -14.72 -0.87 7.46
CA LEU A 13 -13.93 0.05 6.64
C LEU A 13 -14.83 1.11 5.98
N THR A 14 -15.96 0.70 5.46
CA THR A 14 -16.94 1.64 4.85
C THR A 14 -17.39 2.68 5.86
N LYS A 15 -17.73 2.25 7.09
CA LYS A 15 -18.13 3.13 8.18
C LYS A 15 -16.97 4.04 8.62
N PHE A 16 -15.75 3.50 8.71
CA PHE A 16 -14.58 4.29 9.08
C PHE A 16 -14.27 5.38 8.05
N LEU A 17 -14.31 5.04 6.77
CA LEU A 17 -13.94 5.97 5.70
C LEU A 17 -14.93 7.11 5.52
N ASP A 18 -16.20 6.88 5.71
CA ASP A 18 -17.27 7.89 5.52
C ASP A 18 -17.11 8.64 4.18
N ASN A 19 -16.92 7.90 3.10
CA ASN A 19 -16.65 8.40 1.74
C ASN A 19 -15.38 9.25 1.55
N LYS A 20 -14.49 9.29 2.53
CA LYS A 20 -13.20 9.97 2.41
C LYS A 20 -12.19 9.10 1.67
N GLU A 21 -11.28 9.75 0.97
CA GLU A 21 -10.08 9.12 0.48
C GLU A 21 -9.23 8.54 1.62
N PHE A 22 -8.38 7.58 1.31
CA PHE A 22 -7.52 6.99 2.33
C PHE A 22 -6.17 6.52 1.76
N MET A 23 -5.20 6.49 2.64
CA MET A 23 -3.90 5.90 2.42
C MET A 23 -3.78 4.60 3.22
N VAL A 24 -3.38 3.52 2.54
CA VAL A 24 -3.06 2.25 3.20
C VAL A 24 -1.56 2.21 3.48
N VAL A 25 -1.19 1.92 4.72
CA VAL A 25 0.17 1.55 5.12
C VAL A 25 0.15 0.04 5.37
N GLY A 26 0.68 -0.72 4.42
CA GLY A 26 0.65 -2.18 4.45
C GLY A 26 1.97 -2.79 4.90
N SER A 27 1.90 -3.80 5.75
CA SER A 27 3.06 -4.49 6.32
C SER A 27 4.03 -3.52 7.01
N ALA A 28 3.50 -2.60 7.81
CA ALA A 28 4.27 -1.57 8.49
C ALA A 28 5.20 -2.17 9.55
N TRP A 29 6.41 -1.65 9.61
CA TRP A 29 7.39 -1.88 10.67
C TRP A 29 7.69 -0.59 11.43
N GLN A 30 8.38 -0.68 12.57
CA GLN A 30 8.76 0.50 13.36
C GLN A 30 9.48 1.57 12.51
N ALA A 31 10.47 1.17 11.70
CA ALA A 31 11.20 2.11 10.85
C ALA A 31 10.32 2.84 9.81
N ASP A 32 9.26 2.18 9.33
CA ASP A 32 8.28 2.81 8.45
C ASP A 32 7.43 3.82 9.22
N MET A 33 6.97 3.45 10.42
CA MET A 33 6.16 4.32 11.27
C MET A 33 6.94 5.53 11.77
N ASP A 34 8.23 5.40 12.08
CA ASP A 34 9.11 6.53 12.41
C ASP A 34 9.16 7.56 11.28
N CYS A 35 9.08 7.10 10.03
CA CYS A 35 9.00 7.96 8.85
C CYS A 35 7.58 8.56 8.66
N LEU A 36 6.51 7.81 8.97
CA LEU A 36 5.14 8.18 8.63
C LEU A 36 4.44 9.00 9.72
N ILE A 37 4.71 8.73 11.00
CA ILE A 37 4.05 9.43 12.12
C ILE A 37 4.16 10.96 12.02
N PRO A 38 5.31 11.56 11.68
CA PRO A 38 5.38 13.02 11.54
C PRO A 38 4.44 13.60 10.48
N ILE A 39 4.22 12.88 9.37
CA ILE A 39 3.31 13.36 8.32
C ILE A 39 1.85 13.11 8.70
N ILE A 40 1.54 12.01 9.40
CA ILE A 40 0.22 11.76 9.99
C ILE A 40 -0.15 12.92 10.93
N ASN A 41 0.75 13.26 11.86
CA ASN A 41 0.55 14.32 12.85
C ASN A 41 0.52 15.72 12.24
N SER A 42 1.06 15.91 11.04
CA SER A 42 1.02 17.21 10.35
C SER A 42 -0.39 17.65 9.96
N LYS A 43 -1.34 16.72 9.86
CA LYS A 43 -2.76 16.95 9.46
C LYS A 43 -2.93 17.68 8.13
N LYS A 44 -1.91 17.62 7.27
CA LYS A 44 -1.88 18.34 5.98
C LYS A 44 -2.82 17.75 4.93
N TYR A 45 -3.14 16.46 5.04
CA TYR A 45 -3.89 15.74 4.02
C TYR A 45 -5.29 15.35 4.52
N PRO A 46 -6.33 15.54 3.70
CA PRO A 46 -7.72 15.35 4.12
C PRO A 46 -8.18 13.88 4.05
N PHE A 47 -7.27 12.95 3.87
CA PHE A 47 -7.59 11.53 3.80
C PHE A 47 -7.40 10.82 5.14
N LYS A 48 -8.01 9.64 5.26
CA LYS A 48 -7.84 8.76 6.40
C LYS A 48 -6.65 7.82 6.25
N TRP A 49 -6.09 7.39 7.38
CA TRP A 49 -4.97 6.47 7.42
C TRP A 49 -5.45 5.08 7.84
N VAL A 50 -5.10 4.06 7.05
CA VAL A 50 -5.40 2.66 7.35
C VAL A 50 -4.06 1.92 7.46
N ILE A 51 -3.70 1.51 8.66
CA ILE A 51 -2.37 0.98 8.98
C ILE A 51 -2.50 -0.49 9.35
N ALA A 52 -1.93 -1.37 8.52
CA ALA A 52 -1.81 -2.80 8.76
C ALA A 52 -0.35 -3.12 9.12
N PRO A 53 -0.05 -3.49 10.35
CA PRO A 53 1.31 -3.86 10.76
C PRO A 53 1.77 -5.14 10.06
N HIS A 54 3.09 -5.35 9.98
CA HIS A 54 3.65 -6.61 9.50
C HIS A 54 3.33 -7.76 10.46
N GLU A 55 3.51 -7.52 11.75
CA GLU A 55 3.14 -8.43 12.82
C GLU A 55 2.18 -7.74 13.80
N ILE A 56 1.20 -8.49 14.30
CA ILE A 56 0.19 -7.92 15.20
C ILE A 56 0.68 -8.07 16.65
N HIS A 57 1.39 -7.06 17.12
CA HIS A 57 1.84 -6.97 18.52
C HIS A 57 1.14 -5.79 19.20
N SER A 58 0.32 -6.08 20.21
CA SER A 58 -0.47 -5.06 20.92
C SER A 58 0.38 -3.97 21.55
N GLY A 59 1.58 -4.31 22.05
CA GLY A 59 2.52 -3.33 22.63
C GLY A 59 3.09 -2.38 21.60
N GLU A 60 3.40 -2.86 20.40
CA GLU A 60 3.91 -2.04 19.29
C GLU A 60 2.82 -1.08 18.77
N LEU A 61 1.62 -1.60 18.53
CA LEU A 61 0.48 -0.77 18.11
C LEU A 61 0.17 0.32 19.13
N LYS A 62 0.25 0.00 20.42
CA LYS A 62 0.05 1.00 21.48
C LYS A 62 1.15 2.05 21.47
N THR A 63 2.40 1.66 21.21
CA THR A 63 3.51 2.61 21.08
C THR A 63 3.30 3.58 19.92
N TRP A 64 2.79 3.10 18.77
CA TRP A 64 2.47 3.96 17.64
C TRP A 64 1.27 4.87 17.94
N GLU A 65 0.21 4.31 18.55
CA GLU A 65 -0.94 5.10 18.98
C GLU A 65 -0.54 6.27 19.88
N ASP A 66 0.33 6.02 20.88
CA ASP A 66 0.78 7.04 21.82
C ASP A 66 1.61 8.18 21.17
N GLN A 67 2.13 7.95 19.95
CA GLN A 67 2.88 8.94 19.16
C GLN A 67 2.01 9.65 18.12
N ILE A 68 0.78 9.20 17.89
CA ILE A 68 -0.13 9.77 16.89
C ILE A 68 -1.06 10.78 17.55
N ASP A 69 -1.00 12.03 17.08
CA ASP A 69 -1.83 13.16 17.58
C ASP A 69 -3.27 13.19 17.01
N LEU A 70 -3.66 12.13 16.29
CA LEU A 70 -4.98 11.95 15.71
C LEU A 70 -5.76 10.90 16.48
N GLN A 71 -7.09 10.90 16.32
CA GLN A 71 -7.91 9.87 16.92
C GLN A 71 -7.72 8.53 16.21
N VAL A 72 -7.35 7.50 16.98
CA VAL A 72 -7.09 6.15 16.52
C VAL A 72 -8.27 5.23 16.86
N THR A 73 -8.59 4.31 15.97
CA THR A 73 -9.50 3.19 16.21
C THR A 73 -8.87 1.88 15.71
N TYR A 74 -9.44 0.75 16.10
CA TYR A 74 -8.93 -0.58 15.74
C TYR A 74 -9.98 -1.38 14.99
N SER A 75 -9.54 -2.30 14.13
CA SER A 75 -10.45 -3.19 13.40
C SER A 75 -11.11 -4.23 14.32
N ILE A 76 -10.39 -4.68 15.32
CA ILE A 76 -10.90 -5.53 16.39
C ILE A 76 -10.78 -4.76 17.72
N GLY A 77 -11.92 -4.40 18.31
CA GLY A 77 -12.02 -3.64 19.53
C GLY A 77 -13.13 -2.59 19.52
N PRO A 78 -13.14 -1.67 20.47
CA PRO A 78 -14.09 -0.56 20.45
C PRO A 78 -13.88 0.32 19.21
N PHE A 79 -14.94 0.47 18.42
CA PHE A 79 -14.90 1.33 17.24
C PHE A 79 -15.20 2.77 17.61
N ILE A 80 -14.34 3.68 17.19
CA ILE A 80 -14.50 5.13 17.39
C ILE A 80 -14.93 5.74 16.06
N GLU A 81 -16.14 6.26 16.02
CA GLU A 81 -16.62 7.05 14.89
C GLU A 81 -15.76 8.31 14.74
N ASN A 82 -15.56 8.78 13.54
CA ASN A 82 -14.73 9.96 13.23
C ASN A 82 -13.23 9.83 13.53
N ALA A 83 -12.73 8.67 13.95
CA ALA A 83 -11.28 8.46 14.01
C ALA A 83 -10.64 8.73 12.64
N ASP A 84 -9.41 9.24 12.64
CA ASP A 84 -8.66 9.54 11.43
C ASP A 84 -7.69 8.42 11.05
N VAL A 85 -7.36 7.55 12.01
CA VAL A 85 -6.44 6.43 11.86
C VAL A 85 -7.13 5.13 12.26
N LEU A 86 -7.07 4.13 11.38
CA LEU A 86 -7.52 2.77 11.64
C LEU A 86 -6.32 1.84 11.70
N PHE A 87 -6.06 1.23 12.85
CA PHE A 87 -5.15 0.09 12.95
C PHE A 87 -5.88 -1.21 12.61
N VAL A 88 -5.39 -1.93 11.61
CA VAL A 88 -5.93 -3.23 11.19
C VAL A 88 -5.18 -4.32 11.95
N ASN A 89 -5.74 -4.70 13.09
CA ASN A 89 -5.18 -5.71 13.99
C ASN A 89 -5.78 -7.11 13.76
N GLU A 90 -6.03 -7.43 12.49
CA GLU A 90 -6.46 -8.75 12.01
C GLU A 90 -5.77 -9.10 10.69
N VAL A 91 -5.57 -10.40 10.44
CA VAL A 91 -4.92 -10.89 9.23
C VAL A 91 -5.90 -11.04 8.05
N GLY A 92 -5.36 -11.03 6.81
CA GLY A 92 -6.12 -11.37 5.61
C GLY A 92 -6.93 -10.21 5.00
N ARG A 93 -6.79 -8.98 5.52
CA ARG A 93 -7.50 -7.80 5.01
C ARG A 93 -6.73 -6.98 3.97
N LEU A 94 -5.40 -7.03 4.00
CA LEU A 94 -4.52 -6.07 3.32
C LEU A 94 -4.81 -5.92 1.82
N VAL A 95 -4.98 -7.02 1.10
CA VAL A 95 -5.26 -6.98 -0.35
C VAL A 95 -6.57 -6.25 -0.65
N ASN A 96 -7.60 -6.43 0.19
CA ASN A 96 -8.88 -5.73 0.00
C ASN A 96 -8.78 -4.24 0.32
N LEU A 97 -7.89 -3.85 1.24
CA LEU A 97 -7.63 -2.45 1.58
C LEU A 97 -7.06 -1.68 0.39
N TYR A 98 -6.09 -2.25 -0.32
CA TYR A 98 -5.49 -1.59 -1.49
C TYR A 98 -6.50 -1.27 -2.60
N ARG A 99 -7.58 -2.02 -2.71
CA ARG A 99 -8.56 -1.92 -3.80
C ARG A 99 -9.23 -0.54 -3.90
N GLY A 100 -9.43 0.15 -2.79
CA GLY A 100 -10.08 1.46 -2.76
C GLY A 100 -9.15 2.59 -2.36
N ALA A 101 -7.89 2.30 -2.07
CA ALA A 101 -6.93 3.29 -1.61
C ALA A 101 -6.53 4.25 -2.72
N SER A 102 -6.41 5.54 -2.39
CA SER A 102 -5.79 6.55 -3.25
C SER A 102 -4.26 6.43 -3.24
N PHE A 103 -3.70 6.09 -2.08
CA PHE A 103 -2.28 5.93 -1.84
C PHE A 103 -2.00 4.64 -1.06
N ALA A 104 -0.84 4.04 -1.33
CA ALA A 104 -0.35 2.88 -0.60
C ALA A 104 1.12 3.07 -0.22
N TYR A 105 1.45 2.92 1.05
CA TYR A 105 2.83 2.76 1.51
C TYR A 105 3.07 1.28 1.81
N ILE A 106 4.12 0.72 1.23
CA ILE A 106 4.51 -0.68 1.41
C ILE A 106 5.71 -0.74 2.33
N GLY A 107 5.51 -1.35 3.50
CA GLY A 107 6.53 -1.41 4.53
C GLY A 107 7.69 -2.34 4.22
N GLY A 108 8.70 -2.28 5.10
CA GLY A 108 9.85 -3.16 5.15
C GLY A 108 11.10 -2.65 4.44
N ALA A 109 10.98 -1.78 3.43
CA ALA A 109 12.14 -1.34 2.66
C ALA A 109 13.12 -0.45 3.44
N LEU A 110 12.72 0.18 4.53
CA LEU A 110 13.62 0.90 5.44
C LEU A 110 14.41 -0.04 6.37
N GLY A 111 13.96 -1.30 6.51
CA GLY A 111 14.54 -2.36 7.34
C GLY A 111 14.94 -3.60 6.54
N ASP A 112 14.29 -4.73 6.78
CA ASP A 112 14.73 -6.06 6.33
C ASP A 112 14.44 -6.37 4.84
N GLY A 113 13.52 -5.65 4.22
CA GLY A 113 13.22 -5.78 2.79
C GLY A 113 11.79 -5.44 2.44
N LEU A 114 11.62 -4.95 1.21
CA LEU A 114 10.34 -4.51 0.68
C LEU A 114 9.36 -5.69 0.52
N HIS A 115 8.13 -5.49 0.97
CA HIS A 115 7.01 -6.39 0.69
C HIS A 115 6.48 -6.21 -0.75
N SER A 116 5.46 -7.02 -1.14
CA SER A 116 4.94 -7.04 -2.51
C SER A 116 4.30 -5.71 -2.92
N THR A 117 4.95 -4.99 -3.83
CA THR A 117 4.40 -3.76 -4.41
C THR A 117 3.29 -4.04 -5.42
N LEU A 118 3.31 -5.22 -6.07
CA LEU A 118 2.31 -5.60 -7.07
C LEU A 118 0.93 -5.83 -6.46
N GLU A 119 0.86 -6.26 -5.18
CA GLU A 119 -0.42 -6.43 -4.48
C GLU A 119 -1.20 -5.11 -4.34
N ALA A 120 -0.49 -4.00 -4.21
CA ALA A 120 -1.11 -2.68 -4.22
C ALA A 120 -1.30 -2.15 -5.65
N ALA A 121 -0.26 -2.19 -6.47
CA ALA A 121 -0.23 -1.60 -7.81
C ALA A 121 -1.36 -2.12 -8.73
N VAL A 122 -1.78 -3.38 -8.57
CA VAL A 122 -2.88 -3.98 -9.35
C VAL A 122 -4.21 -3.24 -9.19
N PHE A 123 -4.40 -2.54 -8.08
CA PHE A 123 -5.62 -1.75 -7.82
C PHE A 123 -5.47 -0.28 -8.18
N GLY A 124 -4.27 0.19 -8.45
CA GLY A 124 -4.01 1.52 -8.99
C GLY A 124 -3.64 2.62 -8.00
N PRO A 125 -3.50 2.42 -6.67
CA PRO A 125 -3.02 3.48 -5.81
C PRO A 125 -1.63 3.95 -6.24
N THR A 126 -1.29 5.20 -5.96
CA THR A 126 0.11 5.64 -6.03
C THR A 126 0.89 4.96 -4.91
N VAL A 127 2.00 4.29 -5.26
CA VAL A 127 2.76 3.45 -4.32
C VAL A 127 3.96 4.20 -3.77
N PHE A 128 4.16 4.10 -2.45
CA PHE A 128 5.35 4.58 -1.73
C PHE A 128 5.98 3.42 -0.98
N PHE A 129 7.28 3.49 -0.75
CA PHE A 129 8.03 2.54 0.09
C PHE A 129 9.38 3.14 0.51
N GLY A 130 10.04 2.54 1.49
CA GLY A 130 11.34 2.99 1.97
C GLY A 130 12.44 2.95 0.90
N ASN A 131 13.36 3.91 0.91
CA ASN A 131 14.36 4.10 -0.14
C ASN A 131 15.64 3.24 0.02
N LYS A 132 15.66 2.24 0.92
CA LYS A 132 16.89 1.46 1.20
C LYS A 132 16.92 0.10 0.49
N ASN A 133 16.07 -0.83 0.87
CA ASN A 133 16.18 -2.24 0.51
C ASN A 133 15.20 -2.69 -0.59
N TYR A 134 15.02 -1.89 -1.65
CA TYR A 134 14.10 -2.18 -2.76
C TYR A 134 14.81 -2.63 -4.06
N GLN A 135 16.11 -2.37 -4.22
CA GLN A 135 16.83 -2.50 -5.50
C GLN A 135 16.84 -3.92 -6.06
N LYS A 136 16.73 -4.94 -5.21
CA LYS A 136 16.66 -6.35 -5.62
C LYS A 136 15.28 -6.73 -6.21
N PHE A 137 14.27 -5.91 -6.03
CA PHE A 137 12.91 -6.16 -6.52
C PHE A 137 12.72 -5.49 -7.88
N ARG A 138 12.64 -6.32 -8.92
CA ARG A 138 12.54 -5.85 -10.30
C ARG A 138 11.29 -5.00 -10.51
N GLU A 139 10.15 -5.45 -10.01
CA GLU A 139 8.85 -4.78 -10.12
C GLU A 139 8.86 -3.39 -9.47
N ALA A 140 9.57 -3.21 -8.35
CA ALA A 140 9.69 -1.91 -7.70
C ALA A 140 10.47 -0.92 -8.57
N ARG A 141 11.56 -1.38 -9.22
CA ARG A 141 12.36 -0.54 -10.13
C ARG A 141 11.56 -0.15 -11.37
N GLU A 142 10.85 -1.09 -11.98
CA GLU A 142 10.01 -0.83 -13.15
C GLU A 142 8.89 0.17 -12.81
N LEU A 143 8.24 0.05 -11.64
CA LEU A 143 7.25 1.03 -11.17
C LEU A 143 7.85 2.42 -10.96
N ILE A 144 9.09 2.52 -10.45
CA ILE A 144 9.80 3.80 -10.30
C ILE A 144 10.08 4.43 -11.67
N GLU A 145 10.62 3.67 -12.62
CA GLU A 145 10.95 4.13 -13.98
C GLU A 145 9.71 4.68 -14.70
N LEU A 146 8.54 4.09 -14.45
CA LEU A 146 7.26 4.55 -14.97
C LEU A 146 6.64 5.72 -14.16
N GLY A 147 7.29 6.14 -13.06
CA GLY A 147 6.75 7.17 -12.16
C GLY A 147 5.49 6.75 -11.41
N LEU A 148 5.28 5.45 -11.21
CA LEU A 148 4.11 4.86 -10.52
C LEU A 148 4.38 4.52 -9.06
N ALA A 149 5.67 4.44 -8.69
CA ALA A 149 6.10 4.24 -7.31
C ALA A 149 7.23 5.19 -6.94
N PHE A 150 7.31 5.54 -5.65
CA PHE A 150 8.23 6.53 -5.12
C PHE A 150 8.94 5.99 -3.89
N PRO A 151 10.28 5.80 -3.94
CA PRO A 151 11.07 5.48 -2.77
C PRO A 151 11.22 6.71 -1.87
N ILE A 152 10.95 6.56 -0.57
CA ILE A 152 10.88 7.63 0.42
C ILE A 152 11.82 7.30 1.59
N GLY A 153 12.68 8.23 1.97
CA GLY A 153 13.59 8.10 3.11
C GLY A 153 13.21 8.94 4.32
N SER A 154 12.24 9.86 4.17
CA SER A 154 11.80 10.75 5.26
C SER A 154 10.39 11.26 5.04
N SER A 155 9.78 11.77 6.12
CA SER A 155 8.47 12.46 6.07
C SER A 155 8.47 13.64 5.11
N ASP A 156 9.57 14.40 5.03
CA ASP A 156 9.70 15.57 4.15
C ASP A 156 9.71 15.15 2.68
N GLU A 157 10.39 14.05 2.34
CA GLU A 157 10.36 13.50 0.98
C GLU A 157 8.96 13.02 0.60
N LEU A 158 8.25 12.36 1.51
CA LEU A 158 6.87 11.94 1.30
C LEU A 158 5.97 13.16 1.10
N ASP A 159 6.04 14.17 1.97
CA ASP A 159 5.26 15.41 1.86
C ASP A 159 5.51 16.13 0.51
N LYS A 160 6.77 16.25 0.11
CA LYS A 160 7.15 16.87 -1.16
C LYS A 160 6.56 16.11 -2.35
N THR A 161 6.68 14.78 -2.34
CA THR A 161 6.21 13.94 -3.44
C THR A 161 4.68 13.96 -3.52
N MET A 162 3.99 13.84 -2.39
CA MET A 162 2.54 13.92 -2.32
C MET A 162 2.00 15.25 -2.81
N ARG A 163 2.60 16.37 -2.41
CA ARG A 163 2.21 17.70 -2.92
C ARG A 163 2.34 17.79 -4.43
N GLY A 164 3.39 17.22 -5.00
CA GLY A 164 3.56 17.18 -6.46
C GLY A 164 2.48 16.37 -7.17
N ILE A 165 1.99 15.30 -6.54
CA ILE A 165 0.92 14.46 -7.10
C ILE A 165 -0.45 15.15 -6.96
N TYR A 166 -0.73 15.76 -5.82
CA TYR A 166 -1.98 16.50 -5.57
C TYR A 166 -2.10 17.80 -6.39
N ALA A 167 -0.99 18.32 -6.91
CA ALA A 167 -1.03 19.55 -7.70
C ALA A 167 -1.76 19.42 -9.05
N SER A 168 -2.08 18.18 -9.48
CA SER A 168 -2.75 17.94 -10.75
C SER A 168 -3.60 16.67 -10.69
N ASP A 169 -4.92 16.84 -10.73
CA ASP A 169 -5.89 15.74 -10.75
C ASP A 169 -5.67 14.80 -11.94
N ASP A 170 -5.34 15.35 -13.12
CA ASP A 170 -5.10 14.57 -14.32
C ASP A 170 -3.88 13.65 -14.16
N VAL A 171 -2.83 14.11 -13.49
CA VAL A 171 -1.64 13.30 -13.21
C VAL A 171 -1.98 12.15 -12.28
N PHE A 172 -2.79 12.40 -11.27
CA PHE A 172 -3.20 11.39 -10.31
C PHE A 172 -4.03 10.28 -10.96
N VAL A 173 -5.09 10.65 -11.71
CA VAL A 173 -5.96 9.68 -12.40
C VAL A 173 -5.19 8.87 -13.44
N ASN A 174 -4.32 9.52 -14.23
CA ASN A 174 -3.50 8.83 -15.22
C ASN A 174 -2.56 7.80 -14.58
N LYS A 175 -1.96 8.11 -13.43
CA LYS A 175 -1.09 7.16 -12.69
C LYS A 175 -1.86 5.93 -12.23
N GLN A 176 -3.08 6.08 -11.75
CA GLN A 176 -3.93 4.95 -11.35
C GLN A 176 -4.20 3.99 -12.53
N VAL A 177 -4.55 4.52 -13.70
CA VAL A 177 -4.79 3.73 -14.91
C VAL A 177 -3.52 3.01 -15.35
N GLN A 178 -2.38 3.71 -15.39
CA GLN A 178 -1.09 3.16 -15.80
C GLN A 178 -0.61 2.05 -14.85
N SER A 179 -0.79 2.21 -13.53
CA SER A 179 -0.41 1.22 -12.55
C SER A 179 -1.16 -0.10 -12.73
N ARG A 180 -2.48 -0.03 -12.95
CA ARG A 180 -3.29 -1.22 -13.26
C ARG A 180 -2.87 -1.87 -14.57
N ALA A 181 -2.64 -1.09 -15.62
CA ALA A 181 -2.20 -1.59 -16.92
C ALA A 181 -0.83 -2.28 -16.82
N PHE A 182 0.13 -1.71 -16.08
CA PHE A 182 1.44 -2.31 -15.85
C PHE A 182 1.31 -3.72 -15.27
N VAL A 183 0.54 -3.89 -14.18
CA VAL A 183 0.38 -5.20 -13.55
C VAL A 183 -0.34 -6.19 -14.47
N GLN A 184 -1.35 -5.73 -15.24
CA GLN A 184 -2.04 -6.58 -16.20
C GLN A 184 -1.11 -7.08 -17.31
N LEU A 185 -0.21 -6.25 -17.81
CA LEU A 185 0.78 -6.65 -18.83
C LEU A 185 1.81 -7.64 -18.28
N GLN A 186 2.16 -7.56 -16.99
CA GLN A 186 3.05 -8.52 -16.34
C GLN A 186 2.35 -9.85 -15.97
N ALA A 187 1.03 -9.88 -16.00
CA ALA A 187 0.25 -11.10 -15.75
C ALA A 187 0.47 -12.15 -16.86
N GLY A 188 0.09 -13.41 -16.58
CA GLY A 188 0.20 -14.52 -17.54
C GLY A 188 1.58 -15.20 -17.54
N ALA A 189 2.43 -14.98 -16.53
CA ALA A 189 3.71 -15.67 -16.43
C ALA A 189 3.51 -17.19 -16.35
N THR A 190 2.52 -17.65 -15.61
CA THR A 190 2.18 -19.08 -15.47
C THR A 190 1.78 -19.69 -16.81
N GLU A 191 0.91 -19.01 -17.57
CA GLU A 191 0.49 -19.45 -18.89
C GLU A 191 1.67 -19.56 -19.85
N ARG A 192 2.55 -18.54 -19.89
CA ARG A 192 3.76 -18.56 -20.73
C ARG A 192 4.71 -19.70 -20.37
N ILE A 193 4.91 -19.94 -19.07
CA ILE A 193 5.76 -21.05 -18.59
C ILE A 193 5.13 -22.39 -18.98
N MET A 194 3.84 -22.56 -18.78
CA MET A 194 3.11 -23.79 -19.12
C MET A 194 3.11 -24.07 -20.61
N GLU A 195 2.99 -23.03 -21.44
CA GLU A 195 3.10 -23.15 -22.89
C GLU A 195 4.52 -23.58 -23.28
N PHE A 196 5.53 -22.95 -22.71
CA PHE A 196 6.94 -23.33 -22.93
C PHE A 196 7.22 -24.79 -22.54
N VAL A 197 6.75 -25.22 -21.36
CA VAL A 197 6.91 -26.62 -20.90
C VAL A 197 6.18 -27.60 -21.81
N ARG A 198 4.96 -27.29 -22.26
CA ARG A 198 4.22 -28.12 -23.23
C ARG A 198 4.97 -28.26 -24.54
N ASN A 199 5.52 -27.15 -25.06
CA ASN A 199 6.30 -27.17 -26.32
C ASN A 199 7.58 -28.00 -26.20
N LEU A 200 8.28 -27.97 -25.05
CA LEU A 200 9.41 -28.82 -24.77
C LEU A 200 9.03 -30.32 -24.74
N ALA A 201 7.90 -30.64 -24.11
CA ALA A 201 7.39 -32.01 -23.99
C ALA A 201 6.94 -32.58 -25.35
N ILE A 202 6.51 -31.76 -26.29
CA ILE A 202 6.08 -32.17 -27.65
C ILE A 202 7.31 -32.33 -28.55
N ASN A 203 8.31 -31.47 -28.48
CA ASN A 203 9.48 -31.43 -29.33
C ASN A 203 10.63 -32.31 -28.82
N GLY A 204 10.51 -32.91 -27.65
CA GLY A 204 11.47 -33.81 -27.02
C GLY A 204 11.19 -35.29 -27.25
N ARG A 205 10.35 -35.65 -28.23
CA ARG A 205 10.10 -37.01 -28.69
C ARG A 205 10.70 -37.27 -30.05
#